data_867632e0e64d4d693a98a3517401a972
#
_entry.id   867632e0e64d4d693a98a3517401a972
#
_cell.length_a   1.000
_cell.length_b   1.000
_cell.length_c   1.000
_cell.angle_alpha   90.00
_cell.angle_beta   90.00
_cell.angle_gamma   90.00
#
_symmetry.space_group_name_H-M   'P 1'
#
loop_
_entity.id
_entity.type
_entity.pdbx_description
1 polymer ?
#
loop_
_entity_poly.entity_id
_entity_poly.type
_entity_poly.pdbx_seq_one_letter_code
_entity_poly.pdbx_strand_id
1 'polypeptide(L)'
;MASTPSETKIRLLDAAETLFGEFGWAGASIREITAKADVNLAAANYHFGGKEDLLLAVLERRTSELNRRRIERLDAVEAGTFDLRSVLEAFAAPVFDMARGERGHAFLRLMGRALADPDAPFQEHVRCGAF
;
A
#
# COMPACT_ATOMS: atom_id res chain seq x y z
N MET A 1 18.73 7.64 20.45
CA MET A 1 17.41 7.27 21.01
C MET A 1 16.92 6.02 20.32
N ALA A 2 16.43 5.06 21.06
CA ALA A 2 15.77 3.89 20.47
C ALA A 2 14.43 4.32 19.85
N SER A 3 14.19 3.97 18.57
CA SER A 3 12.91 4.20 17.93
C SER A 3 11.82 3.42 18.64
N THR A 4 10.63 4.00 18.77
CA THR A 4 9.48 3.27 19.30
C THR A 4 9.09 2.13 18.34
N PRO A 5 8.46 1.03 18.82
CA PRO A 5 7.97 -0.03 17.93
C PRO A 5 7.08 0.50 16.79
N SER A 6 6.28 1.53 17.06
CA SER A 6 5.43 2.19 16.06
C SER A 6 6.24 2.91 14.98
N GLU A 7 7.28 3.66 15.35
CA GLU A 7 8.17 4.35 14.41
C GLU A 7 8.96 3.36 13.55
N THR A 8 9.46 2.29 14.14
CA THR A 8 10.15 1.21 13.43
C THR A 8 9.24 0.58 12.37
N LYS A 9 8.00 0.30 12.71
CA LYS A 9 6.99 -0.24 11.78
C LYS A 9 6.75 0.73 10.61
N ILE A 10 6.56 2.01 10.88
CA ILE A 10 6.33 3.04 9.85
C ILE A 10 7.53 3.14 8.91
N ARG A 11 8.75 3.19 9.43
CA ARG A 11 9.98 3.26 8.63
C ARG A 11 10.14 2.04 7.71
N LEU A 12 9.83 0.85 8.20
CA LEU A 12 9.84 -0.37 7.40
C LEU A 12 8.80 -0.35 6.29
N LEU A 13 7.57 0.08 6.57
CA LEU A 13 6.52 0.21 5.58
C LEU A 13 6.86 1.23 4.49
N ASP A 14 7.42 2.38 4.86
CA ASP A 14 7.81 3.43 3.92
C ASP A 14 8.97 2.98 3.02
N ALA A 15 9.97 2.32 3.57
CA ALA A 15 11.09 1.76 2.81
C ALA A 15 10.63 0.64 1.87
N ALA A 16 9.77 -0.25 2.35
CA ALA A 16 9.21 -1.35 1.58
C ALA A 16 8.36 -0.85 0.41
N GLU A 17 7.47 0.11 0.65
CA GLU A 17 6.65 0.72 -0.39
C GLU A 17 7.49 1.32 -1.52
N THR A 18 8.56 2.03 -1.16
CA THR A 18 9.48 2.61 -2.14
C THR A 18 10.18 1.53 -2.97
N LEU A 19 10.80 0.55 -2.31
CA LEU A 19 11.58 -0.47 -3.01
C LEU A 19 10.71 -1.45 -3.81
N PHE A 20 9.57 -1.85 -3.29
CA PHE A 20 8.62 -2.65 -4.06
C PHE A 20 8.05 -1.90 -5.27
N GLY A 21 7.78 -0.60 -5.13
CA GLY A 21 7.32 0.24 -6.23
C GLY A 21 8.38 0.42 -7.32
N GLU A 22 9.65 0.51 -6.94
CA GLU A 22 10.77 0.74 -7.85
C GLU A 22 11.24 -0.56 -8.53
N PHE A 23 11.44 -1.63 -7.76
CA PHE A 23 12.05 -2.87 -8.23
C PHE A 23 11.07 -4.04 -8.38
N GLY A 24 9.83 -3.89 -7.92
CA GLY A 24 8.83 -4.95 -7.89
C GLY A 24 9.07 -5.97 -6.77
N TRP A 25 8.20 -6.98 -6.70
CA TRP A 25 8.29 -8.05 -5.70
C TRP A 25 9.60 -8.82 -5.78
N ALA A 26 9.97 -9.30 -6.96
CA ALA A 26 11.16 -10.13 -7.14
C ALA A 26 12.46 -9.34 -6.98
N GLY A 27 12.48 -8.06 -7.36
CA GLY A 27 13.68 -7.23 -7.35
C GLY A 27 14.05 -6.64 -5.99
N ALA A 28 13.11 -6.48 -5.07
CA ALA A 28 13.37 -5.94 -3.74
C ALA A 28 13.69 -7.06 -2.73
N SER A 29 14.70 -6.88 -1.88
CA SER A 29 15.04 -7.81 -0.81
C SER A 29 14.71 -7.24 0.56
N ILE A 30 14.42 -8.12 1.53
CA ILE A 30 14.17 -7.70 2.93
C ILE A 30 15.40 -7.00 3.52
N ARG A 31 16.62 -7.38 3.10
CA ARG A 31 17.86 -6.75 3.55
C ARG A 31 18.00 -5.31 3.07
N GLU A 32 17.66 -5.05 1.80
CA GLU A 32 17.67 -3.68 1.26
C GLU A 32 16.59 -2.82 1.91
N ILE A 33 15.43 -3.39 2.19
CA ILE A 33 14.34 -2.70 2.89
C ILE A 33 14.78 -2.30 4.31
N THR A 34 15.37 -3.24 5.06
CA THR A 34 15.84 -2.98 6.41
C THR A 34 16.99 -1.97 6.44
N ALA A 35 17.92 -2.06 5.49
CA ALA A 35 19.01 -1.10 5.33
C ALA A 35 18.48 0.31 5.03
N LYS A 36 17.51 0.43 4.09
CA LYS A 36 16.88 1.71 3.77
C LYS A 36 16.09 2.29 4.94
N ALA A 37 15.44 1.44 5.72
CA ALA A 37 14.68 1.84 6.91
C ALA A 37 15.58 2.17 8.11
N ASP A 38 16.87 1.84 8.04
CA ASP A 38 17.80 1.88 9.17
C ASP A 38 17.27 1.08 10.38
N VAL A 39 16.90 -0.16 10.10
CA VAL A 39 16.32 -1.13 11.04
C VAL A 39 17.04 -2.46 10.88
N ASN A 40 17.26 -3.20 11.95
CA ASN A 40 17.87 -4.52 11.84
C ASN A 40 16.86 -5.57 11.34
N LEU A 41 17.36 -6.64 10.75
CA LEU A 41 16.54 -7.72 10.17
C LEU A 41 15.67 -8.43 11.23
N ALA A 42 16.17 -8.56 12.46
CA ALA A 42 15.41 -9.19 13.54
C ALA A 42 14.16 -8.38 13.90
N ALA A 43 14.27 -7.04 13.94
CA ALA A 43 13.11 -6.18 14.16
C ALA A 43 12.10 -6.25 13.01
N ALA A 44 12.55 -6.33 11.76
CA ALA A 44 11.66 -6.50 10.62
C ALA A 44 10.88 -7.82 10.70
N ASN A 45 11.55 -8.91 11.01
CA ASN A 45 10.92 -10.22 11.20
C ASN A 45 9.97 -10.23 12.41
N TYR A 46 10.31 -9.53 13.48
CA TYR A 46 9.44 -9.40 14.64
C TYR A 46 8.13 -8.67 14.31
N HIS A 47 8.21 -7.57 13.53
CA HIS A 47 7.04 -6.76 13.21
C HIS A 47 6.17 -7.35 12.10
N PHE A 48 6.75 -8.04 11.12
CA PHE A 48 6.05 -8.46 9.90
C PHE A 48 6.22 -9.95 9.56
N GLY A 49 7.14 -10.66 10.18
CA GLY A 49 7.40 -12.07 9.90
C GLY A 49 8.30 -12.28 8.68
N GLY A 50 7.96 -11.72 7.52
CA GLY A 50 8.74 -11.90 6.31
C GLY A 50 8.45 -10.86 5.23
N LYS A 51 9.09 -11.05 4.05
CA LYS A 51 8.96 -10.13 2.92
C LYS A 51 7.53 -10.09 2.38
N GLU A 52 6.85 -11.24 2.33
CA GLU A 52 5.46 -11.34 1.86
C GLU A 52 4.51 -10.61 2.80
N ASP A 53 4.60 -10.86 4.10
CA ASP A 53 3.78 -10.18 5.11
C ASP A 53 4.02 -8.67 5.09
N LEU A 54 5.26 -8.24 4.85
CA LEU A 54 5.60 -6.83 4.70
C LEU A 54 4.95 -6.21 3.45
N LEU A 55 4.95 -6.93 2.32
CA LEU A 55 4.24 -6.49 1.12
C LEU A 55 2.74 -6.34 1.37
N LEU A 56 2.12 -7.35 1.98
CA LEU A 56 0.70 -7.31 2.31
C LEU A 56 0.36 -6.15 3.24
N ALA A 57 1.20 -5.87 4.23
CA ALA A 57 1.02 -4.73 5.13
C ALA A 57 1.14 -3.37 4.42
N VAL A 58 2.02 -3.25 3.42
CA VAL A 58 2.12 -2.05 2.56
C VAL A 58 0.84 -1.86 1.75
N LEU A 59 0.35 -2.93 1.13
CA LEU A 59 -0.87 -2.91 0.33
C LEU A 59 -2.09 -2.57 1.18
N GLU A 60 -2.25 -3.23 2.33
CA GLU A 60 -3.35 -2.97 3.27
C GLU A 60 -3.35 -1.52 3.75
N ARG A 61 -2.21 -0.96 4.10
CA ARG A 61 -2.10 0.44 4.53
C ARG A 61 -2.67 1.39 3.48
N ARG A 62 -2.35 1.17 2.20
CA ARG A 62 -2.77 2.05 1.10
C ARG A 62 -4.21 1.82 0.66
N THR A 63 -4.63 0.57 0.60
CA THR A 63 -6.01 0.25 0.25
C THR A 63 -6.99 0.71 1.32
N SER A 64 -6.64 0.56 2.61
CA SER A 64 -7.43 1.09 3.71
C SER A 64 -7.57 2.62 3.65
N GLU A 65 -6.50 3.34 3.37
CA GLU A 65 -6.56 4.79 3.19
C GLU A 65 -7.43 5.18 1.99
N LEU A 66 -7.27 4.48 0.87
CA LEU A 66 -8.05 4.70 -0.34
C LEU A 66 -9.55 4.46 -0.10
N ASN A 67 -9.88 3.34 0.54
CA ASN A 67 -11.26 2.96 0.83
C ASN A 67 -11.91 3.93 1.83
N ARG A 68 -11.19 4.38 2.85
CA ARG A 68 -11.69 5.41 3.76
C ARG A 68 -12.08 6.67 3.02
N ARG A 69 -11.23 7.17 2.11
CA ARG A 69 -11.53 8.36 1.29
C ARG A 69 -12.72 8.14 0.35
N ARG A 70 -12.86 6.93 -0.19
CA ARG A 70 -14.02 6.57 -1.02
C ARG A 70 -15.32 6.61 -0.22
N ILE A 71 -15.33 6.01 0.96
CA ILE A 71 -16.49 5.99 1.84
C ILE A 71 -16.89 7.41 2.23
N GLU A 72 -15.95 8.23 2.68
CA GLU A 72 -16.21 9.64 3.04
C GLU A 72 -16.85 10.42 1.87
N ARG A 73 -16.38 10.22 0.64
CA ARG A 73 -16.94 10.86 -0.55
C ARG A 73 -18.30 10.31 -0.93
N LEU A 74 -18.52 9.00 -0.80
CA LEU A 74 -19.82 8.37 -1.07
C LEU A 74 -20.88 8.81 -0.05
N ASP A 75 -20.53 8.91 1.22
CA ASP A 75 -21.42 9.45 2.27
C ASP A 75 -21.84 10.90 1.95
N ALA A 76 -20.92 11.71 1.43
CA ALA A 76 -21.22 13.07 1.00
C ALA A 76 -22.15 13.11 -0.23
N VAL A 77 -22.03 12.17 -1.15
CA VAL A 77 -22.93 12.02 -2.32
C VAL A 77 -24.32 11.58 -1.85
N GLU A 78 -24.42 10.64 -0.93
CA GLU A 78 -25.69 10.18 -0.37
C GLU A 78 -26.44 11.29 0.35
N ALA A 79 -25.74 12.18 1.05
CA ALA A 79 -26.31 13.34 1.72
C ALA A 79 -26.73 14.48 0.79
N GLY A 80 -26.29 14.46 -0.48
CA GLY A 80 -26.53 15.50 -1.48
C GLY A 80 -27.36 15.04 -2.66
N THR A 81 -26.94 15.43 -3.87
CA THR A 81 -27.58 14.98 -5.13
C THR A 81 -26.99 13.64 -5.56
N PHE A 82 -27.77 12.60 -5.46
CA PHE A 82 -27.37 11.25 -5.87
C PHE A 82 -27.54 11.11 -7.40
N ASP A 83 -26.42 11.09 -8.12
CA ASP A 83 -26.35 10.78 -9.55
C ASP A 83 -25.14 9.88 -9.86
N LEU A 84 -25.17 9.21 -11.00
CA LEU A 84 -24.13 8.28 -11.42
C LEU A 84 -22.75 8.93 -11.52
N ARG A 85 -22.68 10.18 -12.00
CA ARG A 85 -21.42 10.92 -12.13
C ARG A 85 -20.76 11.12 -10.75
N SER A 86 -21.54 11.61 -9.80
CA SER A 86 -21.04 11.86 -8.42
C SER A 86 -20.55 10.59 -7.75
N VAL A 87 -21.23 9.45 -7.96
CA VAL A 87 -20.78 8.14 -7.45
C VAL A 87 -19.46 7.72 -8.11
N LEU A 88 -19.35 7.82 -9.43
CA LEU A 88 -18.11 7.47 -10.15
C LEU A 88 -16.94 8.38 -9.77
N GLU A 89 -17.19 9.68 -9.62
CA GLU A 89 -16.17 10.63 -9.15
C GLU A 89 -15.74 10.33 -7.71
N ALA A 90 -16.66 10.02 -6.80
CA ALA A 90 -16.36 9.64 -5.42
C ALA A 90 -15.46 8.40 -5.35
N PHE A 91 -15.68 7.43 -6.24
CA PHE A 91 -14.90 6.20 -6.31
C PHE A 91 -13.53 6.39 -6.97
N ALA A 92 -13.45 7.14 -8.07
CA ALA A 92 -12.24 7.29 -8.88
C ALA A 92 -11.28 8.39 -8.37
N ALA A 93 -11.81 9.53 -7.90
CA ALA A 93 -11.00 10.68 -7.53
C ALA A 93 -9.91 10.37 -6.48
N PRO A 94 -10.14 9.55 -5.44
CA PRO A 94 -9.10 9.22 -4.48
C PRO A 94 -7.87 8.53 -5.09
N VAL A 95 -8.05 7.74 -6.16
CA VAL A 95 -6.93 7.11 -6.89
C VAL A 95 -6.10 8.16 -7.61
N PHE A 96 -6.74 9.11 -8.29
CA PHE A 96 -6.05 10.20 -8.98
C PHE A 96 -5.35 11.15 -7.99
N ASP A 97 -5.98 11.43 -6.85
CA ASP A 97 -5.35 12.22 -5.79
C ASP A 97 -4.11 11.52 -5.22
N MET A 98 -4.18 10.21 -5.02
CA MET A 98 -3.04 9.39 -4.61
C MET A 98 -1.92 9.43 -5.65
N ALA A 99 -2.24 9.38 -6.96
CA ALA A 99 -1.28 9.40 -8.03
C ALA A 99 -0.43 10.70 -8.12
N ARG A 100 -0.90 11.79 -7.54
CA ARG A 100 -0.17 13.08 -7.54
C ARG A 100 1.00 13.12 -6.55
N GLY A 101 1.01 12.24 -5.54
CA GLY A 101 2.09 12.16 -4.55
C GLY A 101 3.11 11.08 -4.92
N GLU A 102 4.39 11.31 -4.59
CA GLU A 102 5.48 10.34 -4.88
C GLU A 102 5.21 8.95 -4.30
N ARG A 103 4.74 8.89 -3.04
CA ARG A 103 4.41 7.62 -2.36
C ARG A 103 3.23 6.91 -3.03
N GLY A 104 2.20 7.66 -3.42
CA GLY A 104 1.07 7.09 -4.13
C GLY A 104 1.45 6.59 -5.52
N HIS A 105 2.36 7.30 -6.20
CA HIS A 105 2.89 6.86 -7.47
C HIS A 105 3.66 5.53 -7.37
N ALA A 106 4.49 5.37 -6.32
CA ALA A 106 5.18 4.11 -6.04
C ALA A 106 4.18 2.97 -5.79
N PHE A 107 3.14 3.22 -5.03
CA PHE A 107 2.08 2.25 -4.78
C PHE A 107 1.33 1.85 -6.06
N LEU A 108 0.96 2.80 -6.90
CA LEU A 108 0.26 2.49 -8.16
C LEU A 108 1.14 1.70 -9.13
N ARG A 109 2.45 1.98 -9.18
CA ARG A 109 3.41 1.15 -9.94
C ARG A 109 3.49 -0.27 -9.37
N LEU A 110 3.54 -0.40 -8.05
CA LEU A 110 3.51 -1.71 -7.39
C LEU A 110 2.25 -2.50 -7.73
N MET A 111 1.09 -1.85 -7.67
CA MET A 111 -0.20 -2.46 -8.03
C MET A 111 -0.23 -2.90 -9.49
N GLY A 112 0.22 -2.04 -10.41
CA GLY A 112 0.28 -2.37 -11.83
C GLY A 112 1.17 -3.58 -12.11
N ARG A 113 2.33 -3.66 -11.47
CA ARG A 113 3.24 -4.82 -11.58
C ARG A 113 2.64 -6.08 -10.96
N ALA A 114 2.07 -5.97 -9.77
CA ALA A 114 1.45 -7.10 -9.08
C ALA A 114 0.26 -7.68 -9.85
N LEU A 115 -0.54 -6.85 -10.51
CA LEU A 115 -1.63 -7.30 -11.36
C LEU A 115 -1.14 -7.95 -12.66
N ALA A 116 0.02 -7.54 -13.16
CA ALA A 116 0.61 -8.09 -14.38
C ALA A 116 1.42 -9.38 -14.16
N ASP A 117 1.85 -9.65 -12.91
CA ASP A 117 2.67 -10.81 -12.56
C ASP A 117 1.78 -11.92 -11.96
N PRO A 118 1.57 -13.03 -12.71
CA PRO A 118 0.74 -14.15 -12.23
C PRO A 118 1.29 -14.85 -10.99
N ASP A 119 2.60 -14.79 -10.77
CA ASP A 119 3.30 -15.45 -9.67
C ASP A 119 3.45 -14.55 -8.42
N ALA A 120 2.93 -13.33 -8.48
CA ALA A 120 2.99 -12.44 -7.33
C ALA A 120 2.10 -12.97 -6.19
N PRO A 121 2.61 -13.03 -4.93
CA PRO A 121 1.85 -13.51 -3.77
C PRO A 121 0.53 -12.78 -3.54
N PHE A 122 0.46 -11.58 -4.05
CA PHE A 122 -0.67 -10.68 -3.98
C PHE A 122 -1.90 -11.13 -4.80
N GLN A 123 -1.73 -11.91 -5.86
CA GLN A 123 -2.83 -12.34 -6.74
C GLN A 123 -3.94 -13.09 -5.99
N GLU A 124 -3.56 -13.93 -5.06
CA GLU A 124 -4.51 -14.70 -4.25
C GLU A 124 -5.34 -13.79 -3.34
N HIS A 125 -4.72 -12.77 -2.75
CA HIS A 125 -5.40 -11.79 -1.89
C HIS A 125 -6.38 -10.90 -2.67
N VAL A 126 -6.03 -10.50 -3.89
CA VAL A 126 -6.94 -9.74 -4.78
C VAL A 126 -8.13 -10.61 -5.20
N ARG A 127 -7.90 -11.86 -5.54
CA ARG A 127 -8.96 -12.79 -5.95
C ARG A 127 -9.94 -13.12 -4.83
N CYS A 128 -9.46 -13.16 -3.59
CA CYS A 128 -10.30 -13.40 -2.41
C CYS A 128 -11.06 -12.16 -1.92
N GLY A 129 -10.91 -11.01 -2.59
CA GLY A 129 -11.60 -9.77 -2.21
C GLY A 129 -11.15 -9.20 -0.86
N ALA A 130 -9.90 -9.44 -0.46
CA ALA A 130 -9.33 -8.99 0.81
C ALA A 130 -9.01 -7.48 0.86
N PHE A 131 -9.35 -6.72 -0.23
CA PHE A 131 -9.11 -5.28 -0.33
C PHE A 131 -10.37 -4.52 -0.73
#